data_e1c3445a98d38a542b4bf851b022a5b9
#
_entry.id   e1c3445a98d38a542b4bf851b022a5b9
#
_cell.length_a   1.000
_cell.length_b   1.000
_cell.length_c   1.000
_cell.angle_alpha   90.00
_cell.angle_beta   90.00
_cell.angle_gamma   90.00
#
_symmetry.space_group_name_H-M   'P 1'
#
loop_
_entity.id
_entity.type
_entity.pdbx_description
1 polymer ?
#
loop_
_entity_poly.entity_id
_entity_poly.type
_entity_poly.pdbx_seq_one_letter_code
_entity_poly.pdbx_strand_id
1 'polypeptide(L)'
;VDTTRLKHTLNQEFGGTEAELRVVTRQARDLVDSGQTASDRGHELTVDELVSHLHDAPDESDLIQRWNWWMGALDVSYGGYERFSVRFIRDEPGVNT
;
A
#
# COMPACT_ATOMS: atom_id res chain seq x y z
N VAL A 1 4.65 11.28 2.95
CA VAL A 1 4.86 10.79 1.57
C VAL A 1 4.00 11.62 0.61
N ASP A 2 4.53 11.85 -0.56
CA ASP A 2 3.81 12.59 -1.61
C ASP A 2 2.74 11.66 -2.21
N THR A 3 1.50 11.85 -1.81
CA THR A 3 0.43 10.95 -2.22
C THR A 3 0.07 11.10 -3.70
N THR A 4 0.21 12.30 -4.26
CA THR A 4 -0.06 12.51 -5.69
C THR A 4 0.96 11.74 -6.54
N ARG A 5 2.23 11.87 -6.21
CA ARG A 5 3.29 11.15 -6.90
C ARG A 5 3.15 9.65 -6.70
N LEU A 6 2.82 9.23 -5.50
CA LEU A 6 2.65 7.81 -5.21
C LEU A 6 1.53 7.21 -6.05
N LYS A 7 0.37 7.86 -6.08
CA LYS A 7 -0.77 7.36 -6.85
C LYS A 7 -0.42 7.25 -8.33
N HIS A 8 0.25 8.26 -8.86
CA HIS A 8 0.67 8.27 -10.26
C HIS A 8 1.63 7.12 -10.55
N THR A 9 2.62 6.94 -9.68
CA THR A 9 3.62 5.89 -9.87
C THR A 9 2.99 4.50 -9.76
N LEU A 10 2.10 4.31 -8.80
CA LEU A 10 1.39 3.03 -8.66
C LEU A 10 0.59 2.70 -9.92
N ASN A 11 -0.06 3.69 -10.49
CA ASN A 11 -0.82 3.50 -11.70
C ASN A 11 0.08 3.13 -12.88
N GLN A 12 1.24 3.77 -13.00
CA GLN A 12 2.18 3.48 -14.06
C GLN A 12 2.81 2.10 -13.93
N GLU A 13 3.13 1.70 -12.71
CA GLU A 13 3.86 0.46 -12.48
C GLU A 13 2.96 -0.76 -12.43
N PHE A 14 1.78 -0.63 -11.86
CA PHE A 14 0.93 -1.79 -11.60
C PHE A 14 -0.47 -1.67 -12.20
N GLY A 15 -0.92 -0.46 -12.48
CA GLY A 15 -2.28 -0.23 -12.92
C GLY A 15 -3.27 -0.44 -11.78
N GLY A 16 -4.52 -0.62 -12.14
CA GLY A 16 -5.58 -0.81 -11.16
C GLY A 16 -6.73 0.15 -11.41
N THR A 17 -7.82 -0.09 -10.72
CA THR A 17 -8.96 0.83 -10.82
C THR A 17 -8.69 2.07 -9.99
N GLU A 18 -9.48 3.10 -10.23
CA GLU A 18 -9.37 4.33 -9.43
C GLU A 18 -9.59 4.04 -7.95
N ALA A 19 -10.53 3.15 -7.63
CA ALA A 19 -10.81 2.78 -6.24
C ALA A 19 -9.62 2.07 -5.61
N GLU A 20 -8.99 1.17 -6.35
CA GLU A 20 -7.81 0.45 -5.86
C GLU A 20 -6.65 1.40 -5.60
N LEU A 21 -6.38 2.28 -6.56
CA LEU A 21 -5.32 3.27 -6.42
C LEU A 21 -5.56 4.18 -5.23
N ARG A 22 -6.79 4.61 -5.05
CA ARG A 22 -7.13 5.51 -3.96
C ARG A 22 -6.96 4.84 -2.60
N VAL A 23 -7.43 3.59 -2.46
CA VAL A 23 -7.36 2.93 -1.18
C VAL A 23 -5.91 2.58 -0.80
N VAL A 24 -5.11 2.12 -1.76
CA VAL A 24 -3.71 1.80 -1.48
C VAL A 24 -2.93 3.06 -1.15
N THR A 25 -3.15 4.15 -1.89
CA THR A 25 -2.49 5.43 -1.60
C THR A 25 -2.85 5.91 -0.19
N ARG A 26 -4.11 5.78 0.19
CA ARG A 26 -4.56 6.19 1.52
C ARG A 26 -3.92 5.35 2.61
N GLN A 27 -3.87 4.03 2.42
CA GLN A 27 -3.24 3.16 3.40
C GLN A 27 -1.74 3.44 3.51
N ALA A 28 -1.10 3.73 2.39
CA ALA A 28 0.32 4.08 2.39
C ALA A 28 0.56 5.37 3.16
N ARG A 29 -0.29 6.36 2.97
CA ARG A 29 -0.19 7.61 3.73
C ARG A 29 -0.36 7.35 5.22
N ASP A 30 -1.37 6.56 5.58
CA ASP A 30 -1.62 6.24 6.99
C ASP A 30 -0.45 5.48 7.60
N LEU A 31 0.14 4.57 6.84
CA LEU A 31 1.31 3.81 7.28
C LEU A 31 2.48 4.73 7.58
N VAL A 32 2.79 5.64 6.65
CA VAL A 32 3.89 6.58 6.85
C VAL A 32 3.60 7.53 8.00
N ASP A 33 2.38 8.05 8.06
CA ASP A 33 1.99 8.99 9.11
C ASP A 33 2.01 8.37 10.50
N SER A 34 1.83 7.06 10.59
CA SER A 34 1.90 6.37 11.87
C SER A 34 3.32 6.36 12.46
N GLY A 35 4.33 6.57 11.64
CA GLY A 35 5.72 6.50 12.06
C GLY A 35 6.22 5.08 12.30
N GLN A 36 5.39 4.07 12.10
CA GLN A 36 5.75 2.71 12.44
C GLN A 36 6.88 2.17 11.58
N THR A 37 6.83 2.41 10.27
CA THR A 37 7.90 1.94 9.39
C THR A 37 9.21 2.67 9.67
N ALA A 38 9.15 3.97 9.95
CA ALA A 38 10.35 4.73 10.28
C ALA A 38 10.98 4.19 11.57
N SER A 39 10.16 3.86 12.55
CA SER A 39 10.63 3.32 13.81
C SER A 39 11.25 1.92 13.62
N ASP A 40 10.57 1.06 12.90
CA ASP A 40 11.01 -0.33 12.74
C ASP A 40 12.21 -0.46 11.82
N ARG A 41 12.28 0.35 10.78
CA ARG A 41 13.32 0.24 9.76
C ARG A 41 14.44 1.27 9.91
N GLY A 42 14.24 2.27 10.74
CA GLY A 42 15.26 3.25 11.04
C GLY A 42 15.37 4.40 10.06
N HIS A 43 14.44 4.52 9.12
CA HIS A 43 14.43 5.63 8.16
C HIS A 43 13.04 5.82 7.59
N GLU A 44 12.80 7.01 7.04
CA GLU A 44 11.51 7.33 6.41
C GLU A 44 11.31 6.53 5.13
N LEU A 45 10.08 6.14 4.88
CA LEU A 45 9.71 5.42 3.68
C LEU A 45 9.52 6.39 2.52
N THR A 46 10.17 6.12 1.38
CA THR A 46 10.02 6.94 0.18
C THR A 46 9.07 6.26 -0.81
N VAL A 47 8.58 7.04 -1.79
CA VAL A 47 7.75 6.49 -2.86
C VAL A 47 8.50 5.38 -3.60
N ASP A 48 9.76 5.62 -3.92
CA ASP A 48 10.55 4.64 -4.67
C ASP A 48 10.75 3.35 -3.89
N GLU A 49 11.00 3.44 -2.60
CA GLU A 49 11.13 2.24 -1.75
C GLU A 49 9.82 1.47 -1.69
N LEU A 50 8.72 2.18 -1.51
CA LEU A 50 7.42 1.55 -1.41
C LEU A 50 7.10 0.78 -2.69
N VAL A 51 7.30 1.41 -3.84
CA VAL A 51 7.05 0.78 -5.13
C VAL A 51 7.96 -0.42 -5.33
N SER A 52 9.22 -0.30 -4.92
CA SER A 52 10.16 -1.41 -5.01
C SER A 52 9.70 -2.62 -4.21
N HIS A 53 9.19 -2.40 -3.00
CA HIS A 53 8.66 -3.51 -2.19
C HIS A 53 7.45 -4.17 -2.86
N LEU A 54 6.59 -3.37 -3.47
CA LEU A 54 5.42 -3.94 -4.16
C LEU A 54 5.81 -4.75 -5.39
N HIS A 55 6.92 -4.39 -6.03
CA HIS A 55 7.45 -5.19 -7.16
C HIS A 55 7.93 -6.56 -6.73
N ASP A 56 8.30 -6.73 -5.47
CA ASP A 56 8.79 -8.02 -4.97
C ASP A 56 7.69 -9.06 -4.81
N ALA A 57 6.43 -8.65 -4.83
CA ALA A 57 5.33 -9.59 -4.74
C ALA A 57 5.27 -10.48 -6.00
N PRO A 58 4.59 -11.64 -5.92
CA PRO A 58 4.47 -12.51 -7.10
C PRO A 58 3.94 -11.77 -8.32
N ASP A 59 4.46 -12.14 -9.49
CA ASP A 59 4.22 -11.41 -10.73
C ASP A 59 2.75 -11.28 -11.12
N GLU A 60 1.93 -12.28 -10.84
CA GLU A 60 0.53 -12.23 -11.21
C GLU A 60 -0.35 -11.48 -10.21
N SER A 61 0.25 -10.88 -9.21
CA SER A 61 -0.52 -10.15 -8.19
C SER A 61 -1.04 -8.82 -8.73
N ASP A 62 -2.27 -8.48 -8.37
CA ASP A 62 -2.78 -7.14 -8.64
C ASP A 62 -2.29 -6.17 -7.55
N LEU A 63 -2.67 -4.91 -7.67
CA LEU A 63 -2.18 -3.88 -6.76
C LEU A 63 -2.55 -4.17 -5.30
N ILE A 64 -3.78 -4.57 -5.05
CA ILE A 64 -4.23 -4.87 -3.69
C ILE A 64 -3.49 -6.08 -3.12
N GLN A 65 -3.30 -7.12 -3.93
CA GLN A 65 -2.57 -8.29 -3.50
C GLN A 65 -1.12 -7.95 -3.18
N ARG A 66 -0.50 -7.10 -3.97
CA ARG A 66 0.88 -6.66 -3.72
C ARG A 66 0.98 -5.89 -2.41
N TRP A 67 0.04 -4.99 -2.17
CA TRP A 67 0.02 -4.24 -0.92
C TRP A 67 -0.13 -5.17 0.29
N ASN A 68 -1.09 -6.08 0.22
CA ASN A 68 -1.34 -7.00 1.33
C ASN A 68 -0.18 -7.96 1.53
N TRP A 69 0.47 -8.38 0.44
CA TRP A 69 1.65 -9.22 0.52
C TRP A 69 2.76 -8.51 1.31
N TRP A 70 2.98 -7.23 1.01
CA TRP A 70 4.01 -6.47 1.71
C TRP A 70 3.62 -6.25 3.18
N MET A 71 2.37 -5.94 3.45
CA MET A 71 1.92 -5.79 4.83
C MET A 71 2.10 -7.08 5.62
N GLY A 72 1.81 -8.22 5.00
CA GLY A 72 2.04 -9.52 5.62
C GLY A 72 3.51 -9.77 5.92
N ALA A 73 4.39 -9.40 4.99
CA ALA A 73 5.83 -9.54 5.19
C ALA A 73 6.32 -8.67 6.36
N LEU A 74 5.85 -7.43 6.44
CA LEU A 74 6.21 -6.56 7.54
C LEU A 74 5.66 -7.07 8.87
N ASP A 75 4.45 -7.63 8.85
CA ASP A 75 3.84 -8.16 10.05
C ASP A 75 4.63 -9.35 10.59
N VAL A 76 5.10 -10.21 9.71
CA VAL A 76 5.94 -11.36 10.11
C VAL A 76 7.26 -10.87 10.70
N SER A 77 7.85 -9.82 10.11
CA SER A 77 9.14 -9.33 10.54
C SER A 77 9.09 -8.51 11.82
N TYR A 78 8.07 -7.68 11.98
CA TYR A 78 8.01 -6.73 13.08
C TYR A 78 6.74 -6.84 13.92
N GLY A 79 5.65 -7.33 13.34
CA GLY A 79 4.34 -7.32 13.98
C GLY A 79 3.64 -5.96 13.88
N GLY A 80 2.32 -5.98 13.95
CA GLY A 80 1.54 -4.76 14.02
C GLY A 80 1.24 -4.08 12.70
N TYR A 81 1.38 -4.77 11.58
CA TYR A 81 1.11 -4.19 10.25
C TYR A 81 -0.20 -4.65 9.64
N GLU A 82 -0.85 -5.65 10.22
CA GLU A 82 -2.08 -6.19 9.65
C GLU A 82 -3.19 -5.14 9.52
N ARG A 83 -3.21 -4.18 10.42
CA ARG A 83 -4.22 -3.11 10.39
C ARG A 83 -4.16 -2.24 9.14
N PHE A 84 -3.04 -2.26 8.42
CA PHE A 84 -2.88 -1.50 7.19
C PHE A 84 -3.26 -2.30 5.95
N SER A 85 -3.63 -3.56 6.10
CA SER A 85 -4.07 -4.39 4.97
C SER A 85 -5.41 -3.92 4.44
N VAL A 86 -5.63 -4.17 3.15
CA VAL A 86 -6.90 -3.85 2.50
C VAL A 86 -7.73 -5.12 2.45
N ARG A 87 -8.88 -5.13 3.12
CA ARG A 87 -9.72 -6.32 3.19
C ARG A 87 -10.84 -6.31 2.17
N PHE A 88 -11.32 -5.13 1.83
CA PHE A 88 -12.31 -4.98 0.76
C PHE A 88 -12.26 -3.55 0.28
N ILE A 89 -12.79 -3.33 -0.91
CA ILE A 89 -12.81 -2.02 -1.52
C ILE A 89 -14.25 -1.60 -1.70
N ARG A 90 -14.52 -0.38 -1.26
CA ARG A 90 -15.80 0.25 -1.50
C ARG A 90 -15.60 1.14 -2.71
N ASP A 91 -15.81 0.58 -3.89
CA ASP A 91 -15.37 1.23 -5.10
C ASP A 91 -16.44 2.03 -5.79
N GLU A 92 -17.68 1.99 -5.34
CA GLU A 92 -18.65 2.91 -5.91
C GLU A 92 -19.71 3.33 -4.92
N PRO A 93 -20.04 4.62 -5.00
CA PRO A 93 -20.99 5.21 -4.08
C PRO A 93 -22.36 4.54 -4.21
N GLY A 94 -22.91 4.17 -3.10
CA GLY A 94 -24.25 3.66 -3.05
C GLY A 94 -24.43 2.21 -3.36
N VAL A 95 -23.42 1.57 -3.88
CA VAL A 95 -23.53 0.19 -4.29
C VAL A 95 -23.71 -0.76 -3.12
N ASN A 96 -23.13 -0.40 -2.04
CA ASN A 96 -23.08 -1.29 -0.90
C ASN A 96 -23.99 -0.87 0.23
N THR A 97 -24.85 -0.03 -0.07
CA THR A 97 -25.76 0.48 0.94
C THR A 97 -26.84 -0.51 1.28
#